data_bf263cba9a13c17b5ac8ba38df696875
#
_entry.id   bf263cba9a13c17b5ac8ba38df696875
#
_cell.length_a   1.000
_cell.length_b   1.000
_cell.length_c   1.000
_cell.angle_alpha   90.00
_cell.angle_beta   90.00
_cell.angle_gamma   90.00
#
_symmetry.space_group_name_H-M   'P 1'
#
loop_
_entity.id
_entity.type
_entity.pdbx_description
1 polymer ?
#
loop_
_entity_poly.entity_id
_entity_poly.type
_entity_poly.pdbx_seq_one_letter_code
_entity_poly.pdbx_strand_id
1 'polypeptide(L)'
;MKIMRKVLCLVMAIVMLSTAAIAANACTTVAVGKDASADGSTMVAHSVDGWYDERIEIVKGGTHAEGEMVDIYRDPCQDGYREVQLVGQIPQVAETYTYFDTGYPFMNEKGVTIGEHTWSGDYNAFYNGETALFMIANLQALGLQRASTAKECVQIMGALAEEYGYADGGETLLVADKDEIWIFEISGPGMFWTKDSGKPGAHWAARRVPDDEIHSGANRSILREIDFNDPENYMWSTDITEYPKELGYWTEGEPFNYSIIFDTVEGNEAYTCSGRVWRVYDLLANSQGFEICNEEQALTQLPFSVKPDQKVTLQDIFAVCSRFLAQATILSP
;
A
#
# COMPACT_ATOMS: atom_id res chain seq x y z
N MET A 1 -16.14 15.54 -49.86
CA MET A 1 -15.95 14.18 -49.34
C MET A 1 -14.51 13.80 -48.98
N LYS A 2 -13.48 13.99 -49.82
CA LYS A 2 -12.08 13.60 -49.50
C LYS A 2 -11.48 14.38 -48.34
N ILE A 3 -11.74 15.70 -48.22
CA ILE A 3 -11.24 16.57 -47.15
C ILE A 3 -11.92 16.19 -45.82
N MET A 4 -13.21 15.98 -45.81
CA MET A 4 -13.99 15.61 -44.62
C MET A 4 -13.56 14.25 -44.04
N ARG A 5 -13.19 13.27 -44.89
CA ARG A 5 -12.61 12.00 -44.44
C ARG A 5 -11.21 12.18 -43.82
N LYS A 6 -10.37 13.05 -44.38
CA LYS A 6 -9.05 13.34 -43.81
C LYS A 6 -9.15 14.04 -42.45
N VAL A 7 -10.08 14.99 -42.32
CA VAL A 7 -10.35 15.68 -41.04
C VAL A 7 -10.91 14.70 -40.00
N LEU A 8 -11.83 13.81 -40.38
CA LEU A 8 -12.38 12.80 -39.49
C LEU A 8 -11.31 11.78 -39.03
N CYS A 9 -10.41 11.36 -39.92
CA CYS A 9 -9.30 10.47 -39.57
C CYS A 9 -8.29 11.19 -38.64
N LEU A 10 -8.01 12.48 -38.88
CA LEU A 10 -7.13 13.25 -38.01
C LEU A 10 -7.74 13.47 -36.61
N VAL A 11 -9.04 13.77 -36.53
CA VAL A 11 -9.77 13.91 -35.25
C VAL A 11 -9.82 12.56 -34.52
N MET A 12 -10.07 11.46 -35.20
CA MET A 12 -10.05 10.13 -34.57
C MET A 12 -8.63 9.75 -34.11
N ALA A 13 -7.58 10.10 -34.86
CA ALA A 13 -6.19 9.85 -34.44
C ALA A 13 -5.82 10.73 -33.23
N ILE A 14 -6.26 11.98 -33.17
CA ILE A 14 -6.06 12.86 -32.00
C ILE A 14 -6.86 12.35 -30.78
N VAL A 15 -8.08 11.88 -30.96
CA VAL A 15 -8.88 11.29 -29.89
C VAL A 15 -8.25 9.97 -29.41
N MET A 16 -7.75 9.11 -30.28
CA MET A 16 -7.04 7.90 -29.90
C MET A 16 -5.68 8.20 -29.22
N LEU A 17 -4.98 9.26 -29.61
CA LEU A 17 -3.75 9.71 -28.94
C LEU A 17 -4.03 10.37 -27.57
N SER A 18 -5.20 11.00 -27.39
CA SER A 18 -5.56 11.60 -26.09
C SER A 18 -6.12 10.60 -25.09
N THR A 19 -6.54 9.39 -25.52
CA THR A 19 -6.96 8.33 -24.60
C THR A 19 -5.78 7.44 -24.13
N ALA A 20 -4.58 7.62 -24.71
CA ALA A 20 -3.39 6.86 -24.33
C ALA A 20 -2.56 7.46 -23.18
N ALA A 21 -2.98 8.60 -22.63
CA ALA A 21 -2.36 9.18 -21.45
C ALA A 21 -3.25 9.02 -20.22
N ILE A 22 -3.69 7.81 -19.92
CA ILE A 22 -3.99 7.46 -18.54
C ILE A 22 -2.60 7.25 -17.92
N ALA A 23 -2.12 8.25 -17.18
CA ALA A 23 -0.99 8.07 -16.30
C ALA A 23 -1.35 6.87 -15.40
N ALA A 24 -0.77 5.72 -15.67
CA ALA A 24 -0.86 4.61 -14.75
C ALA A 24 -0.10 5.06 -13.49
N ASN A 25 -0.82 5.35 -12.42
CA ASN A 25 -0.20 5.51 -11.11
C ASN A 25 0.58 4.21 -10.84
N ALA A 26 1.90 4.31 -10.80
CA ALA A 26 2.79 3.16 -10.84
C ALA A 26 3.68 3.10 -9.59
N CYS A 27 3.06 3.19 -8.41
CA CYS A 27 3.78 2.98 -7.14
C CYS A 27 4.38 1.59 -7.12
N THR A 28 5.65 1.49 -6.75
CA THR A 28 6.37 0.20 -6.61
C THR A 28 7.15 0.23 -5.32
N THR A 29 7.06 -0.85 -4.57
CA THR A 29 7.69 -0.99 -3.26
C THR A 29 8.67 -2.15 -3.25
N VAL A 30 9.76 -1.99 -2.50
CA VAL A 30 10.77 -3.03 -2.25
C VAL A 30 11.15 -3.00 -0.78
N ALA A 31 11.20 -4.18 -0.16
CA ALA A 31 11.71 -4.34 1.19
C ALA A 31 12.81 -5.39 1.23
N VAL A 32 13.81 -5.19 2.10
CA VAL A 32 14.93 -6.11 2.30
C VAL A 32 15.08 -6.38 3.79
N GLY A 33 14.91 -7.64 4.18
CA GLY A 33 15.12 -8.08 5.55
C GLY A 33 16.57 -7.91 6.00
N LYS A 34 16.78 -7.74 7.30
CA LYS A 34 18.13 -7.46 7.88
C LYS A 34 19.16 -8.51 7.56
N ASP A 35 18.74 -9.79 7.50
CA ASP A 35 19.62 -10.90 7.14
C ASP A 35 19.74 -11.11 5.62
N ALA A 36 18.93 -10.43 4.81
CA ALA A 36 19.07 -10.35 3.36
C ALA A 36 19.97 -9.18 2.92
N SER A 37 20.14 -8.16 3.75
CA SER A 37 20.95 -6.99 3.45
C SER A 37 22.47 -7.23 3.68
N ALA A 38 23.30 -6.44 3.01
CA ALA A 38 24.75 -6.56 3.08
C ALA A 38 25.34 -6.02 4.38
N ASP A 39 24.68 -5.05 5.02
CA ASP A 39 25.14 -4.38 6.24
C ASP A 39 24.32 -4.71 7.50
N GLY A 40 23.33 -5.59 7.38
CA GLY A 40 22.47 -6.01 8.48
C GLY A 40 21.32 -5.04 8.79
N SER A 41 21.12 -4.02 7.98
CA SER A 41 19.96 -3.12 8.11
C SER A 41 18.72 -3.68 7.40
N THR A 42 17.54 -3.32 7.87
CA THR A 42 16.33 -3.39 7.08
C THR A 42 16.31 -2.25 6.06
N MET A 43 15.76 -2.47 4.87
CA MET A 43 15.61 -1.41 3.87
C MET A 43 14.18 -1.42 3.31
N VAL A 44 13.60 -0.23 3.16
CA VAL A 44 12.34 0.00 2.45
C VAL A 44 12.58 1.10 1.41
N ALA A 45 12.13 0.86 0.20
CA ALA A 45 12.10 1.86 -0.86
C ALA A 45 10.76 1.80 -1.59
N HIS A 46 10.25 2.96 -1.99
CA HIS A 46 9.07 3.04 -2.85
C HIS A 46 9.21 4.17 -3.86
N SER A 47 8.56 4.01 -5.00
CA SER A 47 8.29 5.08 -5.95
C SER A 47 6.82 5.48 -5.81
N VAL A 48 6.54 6.77 -5.95
CA VAL A 48 5.19 7.32 -5.93
C VAL A 48 4.96 8.03 -7.26
N ASP A 49 3.95 7.59 -8.01
CA ASP A 49 3.55 8.23 -9.26
C ASP A 49 2.25 9.01 -9.03
N GLY A 50 2.33 10.33 -9.15
CA GLY A 50 1.20 11.22 -8.94
C GLY A 50 1.61 12.68 -8.85
N TRP A 51 0.64 13.54 -8.60
CA TRP A 51 0.84 14.97 -8.39
C TRP A 51 0.76 15.25 -6.88
N TYR A 52 1.88 15.05 -6.18
CA TYR A 52 2.00 15.25 -4.75
C TYR A 52 2.88 16.46 -4.44
N ASP A 53 2.74 16.99 -3.23
CA ASP A 53 3.72 17.95 -2.72
C ASP A 53 5.00 17.17 -2.33
N GLU A 54 6.05 17.33 -3.13
CA GLU A 54 7.32 16.60 -2.96
C GLU A 54 8.23 17.25 -1.89
N ARG A 55 7.81 18.35 -1.26
CA ARG A 55 8.60 18.98 -0.19
C ARG A 55 8.61 18.08 1.03
N ILE A 56 9.81 17.85 1.55
CA ILE A 56 9.98 17.14 2.81
C ILE A 56 9.80 18.14 3.95
N GLU A 57 8.81 17.89 4.80
CA GLU A 57 8.55 18.66 6.00
C GLU A 57 8.91 17.86 7.26
N ILE A 58 9.30 18.56 8.32
CA ILE A 58 9.55 17.96 9.62
C ILE A 58 8.38 18.34 10.52
N VAL A 59 7.50 17.39 10.78
CA VAL A 59 6.41 17.56 11.74
C VAL A 59 6.94 17.24 13.14
N LYS A 60 6.95 18.26 13.99
CA LYS A 60 7.49 18.12 15.35
C LYS A 60 6.56 17.34 16.25
N GLY A 61 7.09 16.33 16.90
CA GLY A 61 6.44 15.69 18.04
C GLY A 61 6.46 16.58 19.29
N GLY A 62 5.76 16.16 20.33
CA GLY A 62 5.68 16.91 21.56
C GLY A 62 4.77 16.27 22.60
N THR A 63 4.58 17.00 23.70
CA THR A 63 3.66 16.63 24.78
C THR A 63 2.33 17.36 24.59
N HIS A 64 1.24 16.65 24.77
CA HIS A 64 -0.12 17.12 24.55
C HIS A 64 -0.92 17.14 25.85
N ALA A 65 -1.83 18.10 25.98
CA ALA A 65 -2.71 18.20 27.13
C ALA A 65 -3.77 17.11 27.16
N GLU A 66 -4.25 16.75 28.34
CA GLU A 66 -5.39 15.85 28.48
C GLU A 66 -6.63 16.43 27.77
N GLY A 67 -7.27 15.61 26.92
CA GLY A 67 -8.42 16.01 26.13
C GLY A 67 -8.10 16.81 24.86
N GLU A 68 -6.82 16.99 24.53
CA GLU A 68 -6.43 17.55 23.23
C GLU A 68 -6.89 16.65 22.11
N MET A 69 -7.33 17.26 20.99
CA MET A 69 -7.83 16.56 19.80
C MET A 69 -6.91 16.82 18.63
N VAL A 70 -6.80 15.84 17.74
CA VAL A 70 -6.12 15.99 16.45
C VAL A 70 -7.14 16.06 15.33
N ASP A 71 -6.98 17.05 14.47
CA ASP A 71 -7.81 17.28 13.29
C ASP A 71 -7.48 16.26 12.21
N ILE A 72 -8.52 15.70 11.58
CA ILE A 72 -8.39 14.75 10.47
C ILE A 72 -8.96 15.41 9.22
N TYR A 73 -8.12 15.46 8.19
CA TYR A 73 -8.45 16.07 6.91
C TYR A 73 -8.59 15.03 5.81
N ARG A 74 -9.52 15.26 4.88
CA ARG A 74 -9.66 14.47 3.65
C ARG A 74 -8.55 14.86 2.68
N ASP A 75 -7.96 13.86 2.00
CA ASP A 75 -6.88 14.02 1.00
C ASP A 75 -5.70 14.89 1.50
N PRO A 76 -5.11 14.60 2.69
CA PRO A 76 -4.14 15.48 3.31
C PRO A 76 -2.81 15.59 2.51
N CYS A 77 -2.52 14.62 1.65
CA CYS A 77 -1.26 14.54 0.89
C CYS A 77 -1.43 14.86 -0.60
N GLN A 78 -2.64 14.98 -1.10
CA GLN A 78 -2.86 15.15 -2.53
C GLN A 78 -2.84 16.61 -2.94
N ASP A 79 -2.11 16.89 -3.96
CA ASP A 79 -1.68 18.12 -4.61
C ASP A 79 -2.17 19.41 -3.93
N GLY A 80 -1.25 20.36 -3.67
CA GLY A 80 -1.53 21.64 -3.03
C GLY A 80 -2.57 22.54 -3.73
N TYR A 81 -3.39 21.97 -4.61
CA TYR A 81 -4.47 22.62 -5.34
C TYR A 81 -5.86 22.19 -4.86
N ARG A 82 -5.96 21.16 -4.02
CA ARG A 82 -7.24 20.75 -3.42
C ARG A 82 -7.44 21.43 -2.08
N GLU A 83 -8.65 21.95 -1.86
CA GLU A 83 -9.05 22.41 -0.54
C GLU A 83 -9.10 21.20 0.40
N VAL A 84 -8.22 21.17 1.38
CA VAL A 84 -8.19 20.14 2.43
C VAL A 84 -9.43 20.31 3.30
N GLN A 85 -10.28 19.32 3.34
CA GLN A 85 -11.51 19.35 4.12
C GLN A 85 -11.32 18.71 5.49
N LEU A 86 -11.59 19.44 6.57
CA LEU A 86 -11.71 18.87 7.91
C LEU A 86 -12.90 17.92 7.95
N VAL A 87 -12.65 16.63 8.20
CA VAL A 87 -13.70 15.59 8.22
C VAL A 87 -13.99 15.06 9.62
N GLY A 88 -13.15 15.33 10.60
CA GLY A 88 -13.38 14.95 11.98
C GLY A 88 -12.20 15.20 12.88
N GLN A 89 -12.32 14.73 14.11
CA GLN A 89 -11.29 14.81 15.14
C GLN A 89 -11.24 13.50 15.92
N ILE A 90 -10.06 13.14 16.40
CA ILE A 90 -9.85 12.03 17.33
C ILE A 90 -9.04 12.51 18.54
N PRO A 91 -9.07 11.80 19.69
CA PRO A 91 -8.23 12.12 20.82
C PRO A 91 -6.74 12.04 20.46
N GLN A 92 -5.96 13.05 20.89
CA GLN A 92 -4.51 13.00 20.79
C GLN A 92 -3.93 12.17 21.94
N VAL A 93 -2.79 11.53 21.69
CA VAL A 93 -2.02 10.85 22.73
C VAL A 93 -1.16 11.84 23.50
N ALA A 94 -0.75 11.48 24.72
CA ALA A 94 -0.01 12.38 25.61
C ALA A 94 1.36 12.81 25.05
N GLU A 95 2.00 11.96 24.26
CA GLU A 95 3.29 12.21 23.62
C GLU A 95 3.27 11.74 22.17
N THR A 96 3.83 12.53 21.26
CA THR A 96 3.99 12.19 19.84
C THR A 96 5.45 12.30 19.43
N TYR A 97 5.85 11.48 18.46
CA TYR A 97 7.18 11.51 17.85
C TYR A 97 7.26 12.48 16.68
N THR A 98 8.44 13.06 16.48
CA THR A 98 8.77 13.83 15.28
C THR A 98 8.83 12.88 14.08
N TYR A 99 8.24 13.28 12.94
CA TYR A 99 8.30 12.49 11.71
C TYR A 99 8.53 13.37 10.47
N PHE A 100 8.94 12.73 9.39
CA PHE A 100 9.04 13.34 8.07
C PHE A 100 7.75 13.14 7.31
N ASP A 101 7.24 14.24 6.76
CA ASP A 101 6.07 14.32 5.90
C ASP A 101 6.47 14.76 4.49
N THR A 102 5.77 14.25 3.51
CA THR A 102 5.84 14.64 2.10
C THR A 102 4.48 14.29 1.47
N GLY A 103 4.38 13.92 0.21
CA GLY A 103 3.15 13.37 -0.36
C GLY A 103 2.55 12.23 0.46
N TYR A 104 3.41 11.40 1.09
CA TYR A 104 3.04 10.42 2.12
C TYR A 104 4.05 10.48 3.28
N PRO A 105 3.59 10.46 4.55
CA PRO A 105 4.48 10.38 5.71
C PRO A 105 5.30 9.09 5.69
N PHE A 106 6.63 9.15 5.92
CA PHE A 106 7.47 7.99 5.62
C PHE A 106 8.44 7.55 6.72
N MET A 107 8.80 8.38 7.70
CA MET A 107 9.75 7.98 8.76
C MET A 107 9.60 8.83 10.01
N ASN A 108 9.75 8.22 11.19
CA ASN A 108 9.80 8.95 12.45
C ASN A 108 11.18 8.90 13.14
N GLU A 109 11.34 9.66 14.22
CA GLU A 109 12.59 9.75 14.99
C GLU A 109 12.97 8.46 15.74
N LYS A 110 12.08 7.46 15.81
CA LYS A 110 12.36 6.13 16.35
C LYS A 110 12.91 5.16 15.28
N GLY A 111 12.95 5.61 14.02
CA GLY A 111 13.39 4.81 12.90
C GLY A 111 12.31 3.89 12.32
N VAL A 112 11.04 4.08 12.70
CA VAL A 112 9.93 3.43 12.00
C VAL A 112 9.76 4.09 10.64
N THR A 113 9.74 3.28 9.57
CA THR A 113 9.61 3.73 8.18
C THR A 113 8.40 3.09 7.52
N ILE A 114 7.76 3.81 6.59
CA ILE A 114 6.62 3.34 5.82
C ILE A 114 6.86 3.63 4.34
N GLY A 115 6.71 2.60 3.49
CA GLY A 115 6.54 2.72 2.04
C GLY A 115 5.12 2.30 1.68
N GLU A 116 4.59 2.73 0.54
CA GLU A 116 3.19 2.44 0.19
C GLU A 116 3.00 2.12 -1.30
N HIS A 117 1.90 1.45 -1.62
CA HIS A 117 1.29 1.42 -2.95
C HIS A 117 -0.21 1.13 -2.86
N THR A 118 -0.98 1.88 -3.64
CA THR A 118 -2.43 1.73 -3.77
C THR A 118 -2.80 0.55 -4.67
N TRP A 119 -3.87 -0.17 -4.34
CA TRP A 119 -4.51 -1.17 -5.19
C TRP A 119 -6.04 -1.01 -5.16
N SER A 120 -6.76 -1.72 -6.01
CA SER A 120 -8.21 -1.56 -6.16
C SER A 120 -8.92 -2.87 -5.90
N GLY A 121 -9.71 -2.90 -4.84
CA GLY A 121 -10.69 -3.95 -4.57
C GLY A 121 -12.05 -3.70 -5.22
N ASP A 122 -13.05 -4.54 -4.88
CA ASP A 122 -14.43 -4.25 -5.27
C ASP A 122 -14.92 -2.99 -4.55
N TYR A 123 -15.09 -1.93 -5.32
CA TYR A 123 -15.49 -0.61 -4.82
C TYR A 123 -16.79 -0.65 -4.01
N ASN A 124 -17.77 -1.47 -4.42
CA ASN A 124 -19.05 -1.55 -3.72
C ASN A 124 -18.93 -2.29 -2.37
N ALA A 125 -18.05 -3.26 -2.30
CA ALA A 125 -17.86 -4.08 -1.11
C ALA A 125 -16.90 -3.43 -0.09
N PHE A 126 -15.85 -2.75 -0.56
CA PHE A 126 -14.69 -2.39 0.28
C PHE A 126 -14.34 -0.89 0.30
N TYR A 127 -15.21 -0.01 -0.19
CA TYR A 127 -14.97 1.43 -0.13
C TYR A 127 -16.03 2.14 0.71
N ASN A 128 -15.62 3.18 1.47
CA ASN A 128 -16.54 4.07 2.19
C ASN A 128 -15.94 5.47 2.34
N GLY A 129 -16.08 6.31 1.32
CA GLY A 129 -15.62 7.70 1.35
C GLY A 129 -16.56 8.68 2.06
N GLU A 130 -17.76 8.26 2.53
CA GLU A 130 -18.76 9.16 3.10
C GLU A 130 -18.74 9.23 4.63
N THR A 131 -18.65 8.07 5.29
CA THR A 131 -18.81 7.98 6.75
C THR A 131 -17.55 7.50 7.47
N ALA A 132 -16.65 6.82 6.77
CA ALA A 132 -15.34 6.45 7.30
C ALA A 132 -14.40 7.66 7.34
N LEU A 133 -13.53 7.70 8.35
CA LEU A 133 -12.76 8.91 8.67
C LEU A 133 -11.41 8.98 7.96
N PHE A 134 -10.62 7.90 7.94
CA PHE A 134 -9.22 7.94 7.57
C PHE A 134 -8.93 7.60 6.12
N MET A 135 -8.15 8.44 5.46
CA MET A 135 -7.36 8.10 4.29
C MET A 135 -6.03 7.45 4.74
N ILE A 136 -5.31 6.80 3.82
CA ILE A 136 -4.08 6.10 4.17
C ILE A 136 -3.01 7.04 4.75
N ALA A 137 -2.85 8.24 4.21
CA ALA A 137 -1.88 9.21 4.73
C ALA A 137 -2.19 9.65 6.18
N ASN A 138 -3.47 9.71 6.59
CA ASN A 138 -3.82 9.96 7.99
C ASN A 138 -3.33 8.82 8.89
N LEU A 139 -3.53 7.56 8.47
CA LEU A 139 -3.07 6.40 9.24
C LEU A 139 -1.54 6.35 9.33
N GLN A 140 -0.83 6.63 8.23
CA GLN A 140 0.63 6.72 8.22
C GLN A 140 1.13 7.79 9.20
N ALA A 141 0.59 9.02 9.14
CA ALA A 141 0.94 10.10 10.06
C ALA A 141 0.70 9.72 11.53
N LEU A 142 -0.47 9.16 11.84
CA LEU A 142 -0.83 8.75 13.20
C LEU A 142 0.00 7.57 13.69
N GLY A 143 0.30 6.61 12.82
CA GLY A 143 1.21 5.51 13.11
C GLY A 143 2.62 6.00 13.45
N LEU A 144 3.19 6.88 12.61
CA LEU A 144 4.51 7.47 12.84
C LEU A 144 4.57 8.38 14.08
N GLN A 145 3.50 9.13 14.38
CA GLN A 145 3.43 9.93 15.60
C GLN A 145 3.46 9.11 16.88
N ARG A 146 2.99 7.85 16.85
CA ARG A 146 2.63 7.10 18.05
C ARG A 146 3.44 5.84 18.25
N ALA A 147 4.04 5.28 17.21
CA ALA A 147 4.75 4.00 17.25
C ALA A 147 6.26 4.15 17.44
N SER A 148 6.84 3.27 18.23
CA SER A 148 8.29 3.13 18.42
C SER A 148 8.88 1.91 17.71
N THR A 149 8.03 1.00 17.20
CA THR A 149 8.40 -0.20 16.42
C THR A 149 7.46 -0.40 15.24
N ALA A 150 7.89 -1.18 14.25
CA ALA A 150 7.08 -1.51 13.09
C ALA A 150 5.79 -2.25 13.48
N LYS A 151 5.90 -3.24 14.36
CA LYS A 151 4.74 -4.00 14.84
C LYS A 151 3.72 -3.13 15.57
N GLU A 152 4.19 -2.25 16.46
CA GLU A 152 3.33 -1.28 17.16
C GLU A 152 2.64 -0.33 16.16
N CYS A 153 3.34 0.12 15.11
CA CYS A 153 2.79 0.97 14.07
C CYS A 153 1.62 0.31 13.34
N VAL A 154 1.78 -0.95 12.92
CA VAL A 154 0.72 -1.76 12.31
C VAL A 154 -0.49 -1.89 13.24
N GLN A 155 -0.28 -2.20 14.51
CA GLN A 155 -1.34 -2.34 15.49
C GLN A 155 -2.12 -1.05 15.73
N ILE A 156 -1.41 0.09 15.81
CA ILE A 156 -2.02 1.41 15.98
C ILE A 156 -2.87 1.77 14.76
N MET A 157 -2.32 1.63 13.55
CA MET A 157 -3.04 1.94 12.32
C MET A 157 -4.28 1.05 12.17
N GLY A 158 -4.14 -0.25 12.39
CA GLY A 158 -5.26 -1.19 12.33
C GLY A 158 -6.37 -0.87 13.34
N ALA A 159 -6.02 -0.63 14.61
CA ALA A 159 -6.99 -0.30 15.65
C ALA A 159 -7.71 1.02 15.38
N LEU A 160 -7.01 2.05 14.92
CA LEU A 160 -7.62 3.33 14.53
C LEU A 160 -8.58 3.15 13.35
N ALA A 161 -8.19 2.38 12.34
CA ALA A 161 -9.04 2.12 11.19
C ALA A 161 -10.30 1.32 11.57
N GLU A 162 -10.19 0.32 12.43
CA GLU A 162 -11.36 -0.41 12.94
C GLU A 162 -12.32 0.49 13.73
N GLU A 163 -11.79 1.42 14.54
CA GLU A 163 -12.62 2.30 15.37
C GLU A 163 -13.29 3.43 14.58
N TYR A 164 -12.55 4.08 13.66
CA TYR A 164 -13.01 5.33 13.02
C TYR A 164 -13.37 5.17 11.54
N GLY A 165 -13.05 4.03 10.94
CA GLY A 165 -13.31 3.73 9.54
C GLY A 165 -12.21 4.16 8.58
N TYR A 166 -11.98 3.33 7.58
CA TYR A 166 -11.05 3.56 6.49
C TYR A 166 -11.80 3.94 5.21
N ALA A 167 -11.48 5.11 4.65
CA ALA A 167 -12.26 5.79 3.61
C ALA A 167 -11.62 5.75 2.22
N ASP A 168 -10.46 5.11 2.09
CA ASP A 168 -9.69 5.07 0.85
C ASP A 168 -9.89 3.77 0.08
N GLY A 169 -9.23 3.64 -1.08
CA GLY A 169 -9.07 2.38 -1.81
C GLY A 169 -8.24 1.37 -1.03
N GLY A 170 -7.99 0.20 -1.62
CA GLY A 170 -7.07 -0.76 -1.03
C GLY A 170 -5.64 -0.21 -1.00
N GLU A 171 -4.94 -0.41 0.10
CA GLU A 171 -3.55 0.04 0.28
C GLU A 171 -2.67 -1.04 0.86
N THR A 172 -1.42 -1.04 0.42
CA THR A 172 -0.34 -1.83 0.99
C THR A 172 0.71 -0.91 1.58
N LEU A 173 1.04 -1.10 2.85
CA LEU A 173 2.13 -0.41 3.53
C LEU A 173 3.25 -1.39 3.87
N LEU A 174 4.48 -1.00 3.56
CA LEU A 174 5.69 -1.66 4.04
C LEU A 174 6.16 -0.94 5.29
N VAL A 175 5.87 -1.49 6.45
CA VAL A 175 6.19 -0.88 7.74
C VAL A 175 7.41 -1.56 8.32
N ALA A 176 8.51 -0.81 8.50
CA ALA A 176 9.77 -1.35 8.97
C ALA A 176 10.35 -0.56 10.14
N ASP A 177 11.10 -1.24 10.97
CA ASP A 177 12.06 -0.67 11.89
C ASP A 177 13.43 -1.37 11.70
N LYS A 178 14.38 -1.14 12.60
CA LYS A 178 15.72 -1.74 12.53
C LYS A 178 15.75 -3.27 12.66
N ASP A 179 14.68 -3.88 13.16
CA ASP A 179 14.63 -5.30 13.53
C ASP A 179 13.73 -6.14 12.60
N GLU A 180 12.64 -5.57 12.07
CA GLU A 180 11.65 -6.31 11.29
C GLU A 180 10.90 -5.46 10.27
N ILE A 181 10.24 -6.13 9.32
CA ILE A 181 9.40 -5.53 8.29
C ILE A 181 8.05 -6.23 8.27
N TRP A 182 6.98 -5.46 8.27
CA TRP A 182 5.61 -5.91 8.11
C TRP A 182 4.99 -5.36 6.85
N ILE A 183 4.33 -6.20 6.09
CA ILE A 183 3.47 -5.79 4.98
C ILE A 183 2.05 -5.74 5.54
N PHE A 184 1.51 -4.53 5.59
CA PHE A 184 0.15 -4.25 6.08
C PHE A 184 -0.74 -3.91 4.90
N GLU A 185 -1.84 -4.62 4.73
CA GLU A 185 -2.83 -4.33 3.70
C GLU A 185 -4.18 -4.03 4.33
N ILE A 186 -4.88 -3.05 3.77
CA ILE A 186 -6.13 -2.52 4.32
C ILE A 186 -7.13 -2.22 3.21
N SER A 187 -8.39 -2.47 3.49
CA SER A 187 -9.54 -2.06 2.70
C SER A 187 -10.66 -1.50 3.60
N GLY A 188 -11.57 -0.74 3.03
CA GLY A 188 -12.67 -0.12 3.77
C GLY A 188 -13.77 -1.10 4.15
N PRO A 189 -14.71 -0.66 4.99
CA PRO A 189 -15.76 -1.48 5.58
C PRO A 189 -17.02 -1.65 4.70
N GLY A 190 -16.98 -1.15 3.46
CA GLY A 190 -18.13 -1.11 2.57
C GLY A 190 -19.03 0.13 2.76
N MET A 191 -19.76 0.46 1.69
CA MET A 191 -20.49 1.74 1.57
C MET A 191 -21.58 2.00 2.61
N PHE A 192 -22.10 0.96 3.25
CA PHE A 192 -23.18 1.10 4.25
C PHE A 192 -22.68 1.13 5.70
N TRP A 193 -21.37 1.04 5.91
CA TRP A 193 -20.82 1.11 7.25
C TRP A 193 -20.96 2.52 7.85
N THR A 194 -21.24 2.55 9.15
CA THR A 194 -21.18 3.76 9.96
C THR A 194 -20.55 3.43 11.30
N LYS A 195 -19.97 4.41 11.97
CA LYS A 195 -19.34 4.22 13.28
C LYS A 195 -20.29 3.61 14.32
N ASP A 196 -21.59 3.92 14.22
CA ASP A 196 -22.63 3.41 15.14
C ASP A 196 -23.12 1.99 14.78
N SER A 197 -22.62 1.40 13.69
CA SER A 197 -23.02 0.04 13.27
C SER A 197 -22.57 -1.05 14.22
N GLY A 198 -21.59 -0.78 15.09
CA GLY A 198 -20.96 -1.77 15.97
C GLY A 198 -20.06 -2.79 15.23
N LYS A 199 -19.82 -2.59 13.93
CA LYS A 199 -18.90 -3.39 13.11
C LYS A 199 -17.56 -2.65 12.96
N PRO A 200 -16.43 -3.36 12.76
CA PRO A 200 -15.15 -2.75 12.44
C PRO A 200 -15.21 -1.84 11.22
N GLY A 201 -14.48 -0.74 11.27
CA GLY A 201 -14.45 0.28 10.21
C GLY A 201 -13.43 0.01 9.11
N ALA A 202 -12.77 -1.14 9.13
CA ALA A 202 -11.79 -1.56 8.13
C ALA A 202 -11.54 -3.06 8.20
N HIS A 203 -11.09 -3.64 7.07
CA HIS A 203 -10.63 -5.02 6.98
C HIS A 203 -9.16 -5.00 6.60
N TRP A 204 -8.30 -5.39 7.53
CA TRP A 204 -6.87 -5.34 7.34
C TRP A 204 -6.19 -6.64 7.77
N ALA A 205 -5.07 -6.94 7.15
CA ALA A 205 -4.16 -7.96 7.62
C ALA A 205 -2.71 -7.49 7.45
N ALA A 206 -1.80 -8.10 8.18
CA ALA A 206 -0.38 -7.86 8.03
C ALA A 206 0.40 -9.17 8.12
N ARG A 207 1.48 -9.25 7.34
CA ARG A 207 2.40 -10.38 7.32
C ARG A 207 3.83 -9.90 7.46
N ARG A 208 4.60 -10.56 8.34
CA ARG A 208 6.01 -10.27 8.54
C ARG A 208 6.85 -10.81 7.37
N VAL A 209 7.77 -10.00 6.88
CA VAL A 209 8.77 -10.45 5.91
C VAL A 209 9.85 -11.23 6.65
N PRO A 210 10.24 -12.45 6.24
CA PRO A 210 11.35 -13.17 6.83
C PRO A 210 12.65 -12.36 6.77
N ASP A 211 13.47 -12.44 7.81
CA ASP A 211 14.67 -11.60 7.96
C ASP A 211 15.68 -11.81 6.82
N ASP A 212 15.72 -13.01 6.23
CA ASP A 212 16.65 -13.40 5.15
C ASP A 212 16.04 -13.30 3.73
N GLU A 213 14.90 -12.59 3.59
CA GLU A 213 14.18 -12.45 2.34
C GLU A 213 14.01 -11.00 1.92
N ILE A 214 13.65 -10.81 0.64
CA ILE A 214 13.21 -9.58 0.04
C ILE A 214 11.72 -9.69 -0.31
N HIS A 215 11.03 -8.56 -0.30
CA HIS A 215 9.63 -8.44 -0.73
C HIS A 215 9.50 -7.34 -1.77
N SER A 216 8.56 -7.46 -2.69
CA SER A 216 8.18 -6.40 -3.60
C SER A 216 6.68 -6.42 -3.86
N GLY A 217 6.07 -5.23 -3.95
CA GLY A 217 4.67 -5.01 -4.30
C GLY A 217 4.52 -3.88 -5.31
N ALA A 218 3.42 -3.88 -6.06
CA ALA A 218 3.17 -2.88 -7.09
C ALA A 218 1.69 -2.81 -7.46
N ASN A 219 0.94 -1.91 -6.83
CA ASN A 219 -0.49 -1.64 -7.08
C ASN A 219 -1.40 -2.89 -7.20
N ARG A 220 -1.08 -3.92 -6.41
CA ARG A 220 -1.87 -5.13 -6.20
C ARG A 220 -1.65 -5.63 -4.78
N SER A 221 -2.67 -6.25 -4.22
CA SER A 221 -2.53 -6.99 -2.96
C SER A 221 -1.55 -8.16 -3.11
N ILE A 222 -0.68 -8.37 -2.14
CA ILE A 222 0.37 -9.38 -2.20
C ILE A 222 0.50 -10.23 -0.91
N LEU A 223 -0.35 -10.01 0.08
CA LEU A 223 -0.30 -10.78 1.34
C LEU A 223 -0.48 -12.28 1.14
N ARG A 224 -1.32 -12.68 0.18
CA ARG A 224 -1.66 -14.08 -0.08
C ARG A 224 -2.42 -14.71 1.10
N GLU A 225 -2.13 -15.98 1.42
CA GLU A 225 -2.77 -16.70 2.50
C GLU A 225 -2.35 -16.18 3.87
N ILE A 226 -3.33 -16.09 4.78
CA ILE A 226 -3.14 -15.73 6.18
C ILE A 226 -3.17 -16.99 7.03
N ASP A 227 -2.12 -17.25 7.78
CA ASP A 227 -2.08 -18.32 8.77
C ASP A 227 -2.54 -17.80 10.13
N PHE A 228 -3.81 -18.05 10.46
CA PHE A 228 -4.42 -17.68 11.75
C PHE A 228 -3.83 -18.42 12.96
N ASN A 229 -2.98 -19.42 12.76
CA ASN A 229 -2.29 -20.14 13.83
C ASN A 229 -0.90 -19.59 14.15
N ASP A 230 -0.43 -18.60 13.37
CA ASP A 230 0.89 -17.97 13.53
C ASP A 230 0.78 -16.45 13.84
N PRO A 231 0.35 -16.08 15.06
CA PRO A 231 0.19 -14.67 15.45
C PRO A 231 1.54 -13.94 15.66
N GLU A 232 2.68 -14.63 15.54
CA GLU A 232 3.99 -14.00 15.55
C GLU A 232 4.34 -13.37 14.22
N ASN A 233 3.88 -13.98 13.11
CA ASN A 233 4.16 -13.53 11.74
C ASN A 233 2.93 -12.98 11.03
N TYR A 234 1.74 -13.04 11.62
CA TYR A 234 0.51 -12.49 11.05
C TYR A 234 -0.28 -11.69 12.07
N MET A 235 -0.93 -10.63 11.60
CA MET A 235 -1.93 -9.85 12.35
C MET A 235 -3.12 -9.58 11.44
N TRP A 236 -4.31 -9.35 12.01
CA TRP A 236 -5.53 -9.15 11.23
C TRP A 236 -6.62 -8.40 12.03
N SER A 237 -7.57 -7.78 11.31
CA SER A 237 -8.73 -7.13 11.89
C SER A 237 -9.72 -8.11 12.51
N THR A 238 -10.51 -7.62 13.45
CA THR A 238 -11.39 -8.43 14.33
C THR A 238 -12.37 -9.31 13.54
N ASP A 239 -12.91 -8.82 12.41
CA ASP A 239 -13.91 -9.51 11.59
C ASP A 239 -13.40 -9.94 10.20
N ILE A 240 -12.10 -10.13 10.05
CA ILE A 240 -11.44 -10.38 8.75
C ILE A 240 -12.06 -11.53 7.95
N THR A 241 -12.60 -12.55 8.63
CA THR A 241 -13.26 -13.69 7.99
C THR A 241 -14.77 -13.52 7.87
N GLU A 242 -15.40 -12.82 8.82
CA GLU A 242 -16.85 -12.73 8.89
C GLU A 242 -17.42 -11.88 7.75
N TYR A 243 -16.82 -10.73 7.48
CA TYR A 243 -17.31 -9.82 6.45
C TYR A 243 -17.23 -10.41 5.03
N PRO A 244 -16.10 -10.98 4.58
CA PRO A 244 -16.04 -11.66 3.29
C PRO A 244 -17.00 -12.85 3.18
N LYS A 245 -17.22 -13.57 4.27
CA LYS A 245 -18.19 -14.67 4.34
C LYS A 245 -19.63 -14.17 4.18
N GLU A 246 -20.02 -13.07 4.84
CA GLU A 246 -21.33 -12.44 4.68
C GLU A 246 -21.58 -12.00 3.21
N LEU A 247 -20.55 -11.54 2.51
CA LEU A 247 -20.64 -11.11 1.12
C LEU A 247 -20.51 -12.25 0.10
N GLY A 248 -20.12 -13.45 0.52
CA GLY A 248 -19.92 -14.61 -0.36
C GLY A 248 -18.57 -14.62 -1.09
N TYR A 249 -17.60 -13.82 -0.65
CA TYR A 249 -16.23 -13.80 -1.21
C TYR A 249 -15.35 -14.92 -0.64
N TRP A 250 -15.73 -15.50 0.48
CA TRP A 250 -15.01 -16.59 1.12
C TRP A 250 -15.95 -17.59 1.80
N THR A 251 -15.57 -18.87 1.79
CA THR A 251 -16.31 -19.97 2.43
C THR A 251 -15.50 -20.56 3.57
N GLU A 252 -16.12 -20.75 4.73
CA GLU A 252 -15.47 -21.34 5.89
C GLU A 252 -14.91 -22.74 5.60
N GLY A 253 -13.64 -22.94 5.96
CA GLY A 253 -12.91 -24.18 5.71
C GLY A 253 -12.02 -24.15 4.47
N GLU A 254 -12.15 -23.14 3.62
CA GLU A 254 -11.20 -22.87 2.53
C GLU A 254 -9.99 -22.05 3.02
N PRO A 255 -8.81 -22.13 2.37
CA PRO A 255 -7.70 -21.24 2.67
C PRO A 255 -8.13 -19.77 2.57
N PHE A 256 -7.77 -18.95 3.56
CA PHE A 256 -8.09 -17.54 3.55
C PHE A 256 -6.97 -16.78 2.81
N ASN A 257 -7.20 -16.47 1.55
CA ASN A 257 -6.26 -15.70 0.73
C ASN A 257 -6.73 -14.25 0.63
N TYR A 258 -6.06 -13.35 1.37
CA TYR A 258 -6.40 -11.93 1.43
C TYR A 258 -6.43 -11.29 0.05
N SER A 259 -5.40 -11.55 -0.77
CA SER A 259 -5.27 -10.96 -2.10
C SER A 259 -6.41 -11.36 -3.06
N ILE A 260 -6.92 -12.60 -2.97
CA ILE A 260 -8.04 -13.05 -3.81
C ILE A 260 -9.36 -12.45 -3.33
N ILE A 261 -9.52 -12.30 -2.02
CA ILE A 261 -10.76 -11.83 -1.42
C ILE A 261 -10.95 -10.33 -1.61
N PHE A 262 -9.89 -9.54 -1.39
CA PHE A 262 -10.01 -8.09 -1.30
C PHE A 262 -9.56 -7.34 -2.56
N ASP A 263 -8.70 -7.92 -3.42
CA ASP A 263 -8.26 -7.32 -4.69
C ASP A 263 -9.01 -7.94 -5.87
N THR A 264 -9.34 -7.13 -6.89
CA THR A 264 -10.07 -7.57 -8.09
C THR A 264 -9.09 -7.90 -9.21
N VAL A 265 -8.53 -9.10 -9.19
CA VAL A 265 -7.55 -9.56 -10.20
C VAL A 265 -8.07 -10.63 -11.14
N GLU A 266 -9.24 -11.24 -10.84
CA GLU A 266 -9.82 -12.30 -11.68
C GLU A 266 -10.03 -11.83 -13.13
N GLY A 267 -9.54 -12.60 -14.10
CA GLY A 267 -9.61 -12.28 -15.51
C GLY A 267 -8.70 -11.13 -15.96
N ASN A 268 -7.83 -10.63 -15.12
CA ASN A 268 -6.91 -9.55 -15.48
C ASN A 268 -5.64 -10.10 -16.18
N GLU A 269 -5.61 -9.98 -17.50
CA GLU A 269 -4.48 -10.43 -18.34
C GLU A 269 -3.36 -9.39 -18.49
N ALA A 270 -3.44 -8.22 -17.83
CA ALA A 270 -2.39 -7.19 -17.85
C ALA A 270 -1.12 -7.68 -17.14
N TYR A 271 -0.02 -7.00 -17.42
CA TYR A 271 1.33 -7.25 -16.83
C TYR A 271 1.87 -6.01 -16.11
N THR A 272 1.04 -5.02 -15.85
CA THR A 272 1.48 -3.69 -15.40
C THR A 272 2.08 -3.74 -13.99
N CYS A 273 1.46 -4.49 -13.09
CA CYS A 273 1.87 -4.61 -11.70
C CYS A 273 2.75 -5.85 -11.50
N SER A 274 2.28 -7.01 -11.91
CA SER A 274 3.00 -8.28 -11.82
C SER A 274 4.38 -8.24 -12.48
N GLY A 275 4.48 -7.59 -13.65
CA GLY A 275 5.76 -7.40 -14.34
C GLY A 275 6.78 -6.57 -13.56
N ARG A 276 6.32 -5.61 -12.73
CA ARG A 276 7.21 -4.83 -11.85
C ARG A 276 7.72 -5.68 -10.69
N VAL A 277 6.84 -6.45 -10.04
CA VAL A 277 7.21 -7.38 -8.97
C VAL A 277 8.16 -8.46 -9.50
N TRP A 278 7.79 -9.09 -10.64
CA TRP A 278 8.66 -10.04 -11.33
C TRP A 278 10.05 -9.46 -11.58
N ARG A 279 10.13 -8.20 -12.05
CA ARG A 279 11.42 -7.58 -12.37
C ARG A 279 12.30 -7.34 -11.15
N VAL A 280 11.75 -7.05 -9.98
CA VAL A 280 12.54 -7.00 -8.75
C VAL A 280 13.15 -8.36 -8.43
N TYR A 281 12.34 -9.41 -8.50
CA TYR A 281 12.81 -10.77 -8.24
C TYR A 281 13.80 -11.27 -9.30
N ASP A 282 13.61 -10.95 -10.58
CA ASP A 282 14.56 -11.23 -11.65
C ASP A 282 15.92 -10.54 -11.43
N LEU A 283 15.93 -9.34 -10.85
CA LEU A 283 17.16 -8.60 -10.59
C LEU A 283 17.92 -9.06 -9.34
N LEU A 284 17.20 -9.45 -8.29
CA LEU A 284 17.78 -9.73 -6.97
C LEU A 284 17.78 -11.22 -6.60
N ALA A 285 16.95 -12.03 -7.24
CA ALA A 285 16.75 -13.45 -6.96
C ALA A 285 16.59 -14.29 -8.25
N ASN A 286 17.40 -13.99 -9.28
CA ASN A 286 17.31 -14.60 -10.62
C ASN A 286 17.42 -16.15 -10.61
N SER A 287 18.18 -16.70 -9.66
CA SER A 287 18.33 -18.15 -9.50
C SER A 287 17.02 -18.88 -9.18
N GLN A 288 16.00 -18.15 -8.72
CA GLN A 288 14.67 -18.73 -8.45
C GLN A 288 13.89 -19.05 -9.75
N GLY A 289 14.27 -18.42 -10.87
CA GLY A 289 13.75 -18.76 -12.19
C GLY A 289 12.27 -18.38 -12.41
N PHE A 290 11.79 -17.32 -11.75
CA PHE A 290 10.43 -16.82 -11.99
C PHE A 290 10.28 -16.32 -13.42
N GLU A 291 9.19 -16.71 -14.07
CA GLU A 291 8.82 -16.19 -15.38
C GLU A 291 7.87 -14.99 -15.24
N ILE A 292 7.92 -14.08 -16.22
CA ILE A 292 6.96 -12.97 -16.28
C ILE A 292 5.55 -13.53 -16.48
N CYS A 293 4.62 -13.06 -15.69
CA CYS A 293 3.23 -13.52 -15.69
C CYS A 293 2.25 -12.34 -15.61
N ASN A 294 1.00 -12.54 -16.03
CA ASN A 294 -0.04 -11.52 -15.90
C ASN A 294 -0.54 -11.39 -14.45
N GLU A 295 -1.44 -10.43 -14.20
CA GLU A 295 -1.92 -10.12 -12.86
C GLU A 295 -2.62 -11.30 -12.17
N GLU A 296 -3.45 -12.05 -12.91
CA GLU A 296 -4.14 -13.23 -12.38
C GLU A 296 -3.15 -14.37 -12.07
N GLN A 297 -2.23 -14.64 -12.96
CA GLN A 297 -1.20 -15.66 -12.76
C GLN A 297 -0.26 -15.33 -11.59
N ALA A 298 0.01 -14.06 -11.37
CA ALA A 298 0.87 -13.60 -10.27
C ALA A 298 0.34 -14.02 -8.89
N LEU A 299 -0.96 -14.21 -8.72
CA LEU A 299 -1.56 -14.71 -7.48
C LEU A 299 -0.97 -16.05 -7.01
N THR A 300 -0.52 -16.89 -7.96
CA THR A 300 0.00 -18.22 -7.69
C THR A 300 1.47 -18.41 -8.10
N GLN A 301 1.98 -17.58 -9.01
CA GLN A 301 3.32 -17.75 -9.59
C GLN A 301 4.38 -16.84 -8.96
N LEU A 302 3.97 -15.69 -8.39
CA LEU A 302 4.88 -14.81 -7.66
C LEU A 302 4.63 -14.94 -6.16
N PRO A 303 5.65 -15.34 -5.38
CA PRO A 303 5.51 -15.49 -3.94
C PRO A 303 5.45 -14.13 -3.22
N PHE A 304 5.01 -14.15 -1.95
CA PHE A 304 5.02 -13.00 -1.06
C PHE A 304 6.41 -12.40 -0.88
N SER A 305 7.42 -13.23 -0.67
CA SER A 305 8.83 -12.84 -0.49
C SER A 305 9.75 -13.96 -0.97
N VAL A 306 11.02 -13.63 -1.22
CA VAL A 306 12.01 -14.56 -1.76
C VAL A 306 13.40 -14.32 -1.14
N LYS A 307 14.23 -15.37 -1.07
CA LYS A 307 15.64 -15.21 -0.73
C LYS A 307 16.40 -14.63 -1.93
N PRO A 308 17.14 -13.54 -1.75
CA PRO A 308 17.98 -12.99 -2.81
C PRO A 308 19.19 -13.89 -3.09
N ASP A 309 19.72 -13.83 -4.31
CA ASP A 309 20.91 -14.62 -4.70
C ASP A 309 22.17 -14.18 -3.96
N GLN A 310 22.22 -12.93 -3.55
CA GLN A 310 23.31 -12.33 -2.78
C GLN A 310 22.75 -11.33 -1.78
N LYS A 311 23.55 -10.96 -0.77
CA LYS A 311 23.23 -9.87 0.13
C LYS A 311 22.99 -8.59 -0.64
N VAL A 312 21.83 -7.99 -0.41
CA VAL A 312 21.37 -6.77 -1.12
C VAL A 312 22.06 -5.53 -0.52
N THR A 313 22.62 -4.71 -1.37
CA THR A 313 23.22 -3.43 -0.99
C THR A 313 22.27 -2.26 -1.28
N LEU A 314 22.54 -1.09 -0.71
CA LEU A 314 21.81 0.14 -1.03
C LEU A 314 21.93 0.50 -2.53
N GLN A 315 23.09 0.19 -3.16
CA GLN A 315 23.31 0.40 -4.59
C GLN A 315 22.44 -0.49 -5.45
N ASP A 316 22.16 -1.71 -5.02
CA ASP A 316 21.22 -2.60 -5.72
C ASP A 316 19.80 -2.04 -5.67
N ILE A 317 19.37 -1.50 -4.52
CA ILE A 317 18.06 -0.84 -4.40
C ILE A 317 17.99 0.40 -5.31
N PHE A 318 19.00 1.26 -5.35
CA PHE A 318 19.05 2.38 -6.29
C PHE A 318 19.01 1.93 -7.76
N ALA A 319 19.69 0.83 -8.10
CA ALA A 319 19.66 0.27 -9.44
C ALA A 319 18.28 -0.30 -9.81
N VAL A 320 17.57 -0.90 -8.86
CA VAL A 320 16.19 -1.35 -9.03
C VAL A 320 15.27 -0.15 -9.26
N CYS A 321 15.27 0.85 -8.37
CA CYS A 321 14.43 2.03 -8.48
C CYS A 321 14.68 2.82 -9.78
N SER A 322 15.94 3.01 -10.18
CA SER A 322 16.27 3.73 -11.42
C SER A 322 15.80 3.03 -12.69
N ARG A 323 15.69 1.70 -12.68
CA ARG A 323 15.18 0.92 -13.82
C ARG A 323 13.68 1.02 -13.98
N PHE A 324 12.92 1.19 -12.89
CA PHE A 324 11.48 1.46 -12.96
C PHE A 324 11.20 2.80 -13.65
N LEU A 325 11.94 3.85 -13.31
CA LEU A 325 11.85 5.16 -13.95
C LEU A 325 12.16 5.10 -15.46
N ALA A 326 13.14 4.28 -15.88
CA ALA A 326 13.49 4.11 -17.29
C ALA A 326 12.43 3.31 -18.08
N GLN A 327 11.75 2.34 -17.47
CA GLN A 327 10.74 1.51 -18.13
C GLN A 327 9.39 2.22 -18.29
N ALA A 328 8.99 3.06 -17.35
CA ALA A 328 7.81 3.92 -17.50
C ALA A 328 7.90 4.82 -18.76
N THR A 329 9.12 5.15 -19.18
CA THR A 329 9.38 5.94 -20.41
C THR A 329 9.37 5.09 -21.70
N ILE A 330 9.56 3.77 -21.62
CA ILE A 330 9.69 2.87 -22.78
C ILE A 330 8.38 2.16 -23.14
N LEU A 331 7.47 2.01 -22.15
CA LEU A 331 6.19 1.32 -22.35
C LEU A 331 5.01 2.25 -22.70
N SER A 332 5.26 3.57 -22.82
CA SER A 332 4.31 4.47 -23.48
C SER A 332 4.52 4.38 -24.98
N PRO A 333 3.53 3.89 -25.77
CA PRO A 333 3.63 3.78 -27.22
C PRO A 333 3.72 5.15 -27.92
#